data_e1b2ab73e4f7c6fa2cc30a416555050c
#
_entry.id   e1b2ab73e4f7c6fa2cc30a416555050c
#
_cell.length_a   1.000
_cell.length_b   1.000
_cell.length_c   1.000
_cell.angle_alpha   90.00
_cell.angle_beta   90.00
_cell.angle_gamma   90.00
#
_symmetry.space_group_name_H-M   'P 1'
#
loop_
_entity.id
_entity.type
_entity.pdbx_description
1 polymer ?
#
loop_
_entity_poly.entity_id
_entity_poly.type
_entity_poly.pdbx_seq_one_letter_code
_entity_poly.pdbx_strand_id
1 'polypeptide(L)'
;YSFYKRTLSTTGFSADYQGTGYSINSRTAFQYLSDHQGIDQDFSPRSIYFARQDMKQKMFSEELNIKSTTPGRYKWLFGAFGFWQGIDNTVTLDYFTKDYATRKLYDTPAYGVAFYHQSTIDDLLTRGLSLTFGIRYDYEHTSNDFLFYKETDGGSEQMDAFDSRLKFSQVTPKIALQYMFPSTGMLYATVTKGYKTGGFNTSFDREEDRTFRPETSWNYELGAKPPFLDNRLNAEFCFFWIDWKNQQIYQMLATQNGQFLRNAGRSESKGVEVSLQGNPVNGLMVQVNYGFTHATFKDYKDERRGIDYSGNFLPMVPRHTFAVGADYTIPNPCRHIDRFTVSANYTGTGRILWKEDNKVSQPYYGLLNAKVSATKDFITFAIWAKNMTGADSVSYTHLRAHETVLDLV
;
A
#
# COMPACT_ATOMS: atom_id res chain seq x y z
N TYR A 1 26.25 13.59 -6.99
CA TYR A 1 25.04 13.99 -6.25
C TYR A 1 23.84 13.20 -6.78
N SER A 2 23.09 12.56 -5.88
CA SER A 2 21.85 11.87 -6.25
C SER A 2 20.81 12.87 -6.76
N PHE A 3 20.04 12.46 -7.76
CA PHE A 3 18.96 13.28 -8.34
C PHE A 3 17.76 12.41 -8.71
N TYR A 4 16.59 13.04 -8.79
CA TYR A 4 15.35 12.41 -9.23
C TYR A 4 14.52 13.42 -10.03
N LYS A 5 14.12 13.03 -11.24
CA LYS A 5 13.26 13.83 -12.11
C LYS A 5 12.10 12.95 -12.62
N ARG A 6 10.87 13.39 -12.38
CA ARG A 6 9.64 12.70 -12.81
C ARG A 6 8.80 13.60 -13.69
N THR A 7 8.31 13.06 -14.78
CA THR A 7 7.19 13.60 -15.55
C THR A 7 6.03 12.62 -15.48
N LEU A 8 4.89 13.07 -14.98
CA LEU A 8 3.66 12.28 -14.89
C LEU A 8 2.52 13.03 -15.56
N SER A 9 1.84 12.39 -16.50
CA SER A 9 0.62 12.88 -17.13
C SER A 9 -0.46 11.82 -16.98
N THR A 10 -1.62 12.21 -16.45
CA THR A 10 -2.79 11.34 -16.32
C THR A 10 -4.00 12.04 -16.90
N THR A 11 -4.70 11.34 -17.80
CA THR A 11 -5.95 11.81 -18.41
C THR A 11 -7.03 10.78 -18.13
N GLY A 12 -8.18 11.23 -17.64
CA GLY A 12 -9.34 10.39 -17.37
C GLY A 12 -10.58 10.93 -18.09
N PHE A 13 -11.36 10.01 -18.64
CA PHE A 13 -12.69 10.29 -19.17
C PHE A 13 -13.72 9.43 -18.43
N SER A 14 -14.84 10.05 -18.07
CA SER A 14 -15.93 9.41 -17.36
C SER A 14 -17.23 9.62 -18.12
N ALA A 15 -17.98 8.56 -18.35
CA ALA A 15 -19.32 8.61 -18.92
C ALA A 15 -20.30 7.89 -17.99
N ASP A 16 -21.38 8.57 -17.62
CA ASP A 16 -22.41 8.05 -16.73
C ASP A 16 -23.75 8.13 -17.44
N TYR A 17 -24.44 6.99 -17.55
CA TYR A 17 -25.77 6.89 -18.12
C TYR A 17 -26.76 6.36 -17.08
N GLN A 18 -27.92 7.02 -16.95
CA GLN A 18 -29.02 6.61 -16.09
C GLN A 18 -30.16 6.09 -16.95
N GLY A 19 -30.42 4.80 -16.89
CA GLY A 19 -31.58 4.14 -17.50
C GLY A 19 -32.72 3.93 -16.50
N THR A 20 -33.82 3.38 -16.98
CA THR A 20 -34.93 2.98 -16.10
C THR A 20 -34.56 1.71 -15.36
N GLY A 21 -34.23 1.83 -14.05
CA GLY A 21 -33.89 0.71 -13.19
C GLY A 21 -32.44 0.24 -13.22
N TYR A 22 -31.56 0.90 -13.99
CA TYR A 22 -30.12 0.62 -13.99
C TYR A 22 -29.31 1.88 -14.31
N SER A 23 -28.02 1.85 -13.98
CA SER A 23 -27.04 2.83 -14.43
C SER A 23 -25.84 2.16 -15.04
N ILE A 24 -25.20 2.82 -16.01
CA ILE A 24 -23.95 2.42 -16.64
C ILE A 24 -22.91 3.48 -16.33
N ASN A 25 -21.74 3.06 -15.88
CA ASN A 25 -20.60 3.94 -15.65
C ASN A 25 -19.41 3.39 -16.43
N SER A 26 -18.79 4.23 -17.27
CA SER A 26 -17.54 3.94 -17.96
C SER A 26 -16.46 4.88 -17.45
N ARG A 27 -15.27 4.34 -17.22
CA ARG A 27 -14.09 5.06 -16.72
C ARG A 27 -12.88 4.65 -17.55
N THR A 28 -12.48 5.53 -18.45
CA THR A 28 -11.30 5.39 -19.29
C THR A 28 -10.15 6.19 -18.68
N ALA A 29 -8.99 5.62 -18.54
CA ALA A 29 -7.80 6.33 -18.08
C ALA A 29 -6.58 6.04 -18.95
N PHE A 30 -5.78 7.07 -19.19
CA PHE A 30 -4.48 6.99 -19.81
C PHE A 30 -3.45 7.64 -18.89
N GLN A 31 -2.31 6.96 -18.67
CA GLN A 31 -1.19 7.47 -17.89
C GLN A 31 0.10 7.34 -18.67
N TYR A 32 0.90 8.41 -18.62
CA TYR A 32 2.28 8.42 -19.06
C TYR A 32 3.18 8.82 -17.90
N LEU A 33 4.20 8.01 -17.63
CA LEU A 33 5.22 8.28 -16.63
C LEU A 33 6.59 8.23 -17.29
N SER A 34 7.46 9.18 -16.96
CA SER A 34 8.89 9.14 -17.29
C SER A 34 9.68 9.52 -16.05
N ASP A 35 10.47 8.59 -15.56
CA ASP A 35 11.38 8.76 -14.42
C ASP A 35 12.82 8.72 -14.89
N HIS A 36 13.62 9.66 -14.38
CA HIS A 36 15.06 9.68 -14.55
C HIS A 36 15.68 9.94 -13.19
N GLN A 37 16.46 8.97 -12.69
CA GLN A 37 17.09 9.06 -11.38
C GLN A 37 18.55 8.63 -11.42
N GLY A 38 19.34 9.27 -10.58
CA GLY A 38 20.72 8.90 -10.30
C GLY A 38 20.92 8.81 -8.79
N ILE A 39 21.48 7.71 -8.34
CA ILE A 39 21.65 7.41 -6.92
C ILE A 39 23.09 6.98 -6.68
N ASP A 40 23.76 7.64 -5.75
CA ASP A 40 24.98 7.15 -5.14
C ASP A 40 24.60 6.03 -4.17
N GLN A 41 24.80 4.78 -4.59
CA GLN A 41 24.34 3.60 -3.84
C GLN A 41 25.43 3.02 -2.92
N ASP A 42 26.68 3.52 -2.99
CA ASP A 42 27.69 3.05 -2.07
C ASP A 42 27.60 3.75 -0.70
N PHE A 43 26.83 4.85 -0.61
CA PHE A 43 26.56 5.61 0.61
C PHE A 43 27.82 5.99 1.40
N SER A 44 28.96 6.10 0.72
CA SER A 44 30.25 6.45 1.29
C SER A 44 30.77 7.75 0.69
N PRO A 45 31.75 8.42 1.29
CA PRO A 45 32.40 9.58 0.69
C PRO A 45 33.33 9.23 -0.50
N ARG A 46 33.48 7.95 -0.83
CA ARG A 46 34.27 7.44 -1.94
C ARG A 46 33.39 7.22 -3.17
N SER A 47 33.81 7.62 -4.34
CA SER A 47 33.12 7.31 -5.59
C SER A 47 33.44 5.87 -6.02
N ILE A 48 32.66 4.88 -5.57
CA ILE A 48 32.84 3.46 -5.90
C ILE A 48 31.98 3.11 -7.11
N TYR A 49 30.68 3.37 -7.06
CA TYR A 49 29.75 3.21 -8.18
C TYR A 49 28.53 4.12 -8.07
N PHE A 50 27.92 4.41 -9.20
CA PHE A 50 26.73 5.25 -9.31
C PHE A 50 25.65 4.54 -10.13
N ALA A 51 24.43 4.49 -9.63
CA ALA A 51 23.31 3.88 -10.32
C ALA A 51 22.45 4.94 -11.02
N ARG A 52 22.21 4.75 -12.31
CA ARG A 52 21.24 5.54 -13.08
C ARG A 52 20.08 4.64 -13.50
N GLN A 53 18.86 5.14 -13.41
CA GLN A 53 17.68 4.45 -13.89
C GLN A 53 16.83 5.39 -14.72
N ASP A 54 16.48 4.94 -15.91
CA ASP A 54 15.57 5.59 -16.84
C ASP A 54 14.38 4.69 -17.07
N MET A 55 13.19 5.12 -16.64
CA MET A 55 11.96 4.35 -16.80
C MET A 55 10.91 5.16 -17.53
N LYS A 56 10.27 4.53 -18.52
CA LYS A 56 9.09 5.06 -19.20
C LYS A 56 7.95 4.06 -19.08
N GLN A 57 6.79 4.54 -18.69
CA GLN A 57 5.58 3.73 -18.57
C GLN A 57 4.45 4.40 -19.32
N LYS A 58 3.70 3.60 -20.06
CA LYS A 58 2.43 3.95 -20.65
C LYS A 58 1.39 2.96 -20.15
N MET A 59 0.25 3.46 -19.72
CA MET A 59 -0.85 2.62 -19.24
C MET A 59 -2.16 3.14 -19.80
N PHE A 60 -2.99 2.24 -20.28
CA PHE A 60 -4.38 2.48 -20.66
C PHE A 60 -5.26 1.51 -19.86
N SER A 61 -6.38 2.01 -19.34
CA SER A 61 -7.36 1.18 -18.65
C SER A 61 -8.79 1.64 -18.94
N GLU A 62 -9.69 0.67 -18.96
CA GLU A 62 -11.13 0.88 -19.09
C GLU A 62 -11.86 0.05 -18.03
N GLU A 63 -12.80 0.68 -17.34
CA GLU A 63 -13.71 0.02 -16.42
C GLU A 63 -15.16 0.35 -16.78
N LEU A 64 -15.96 -0.68 -16.99
CA LEU A 64 -17.38 -0.61 -17.27
C LEU A 64 -18.18 -1.25 -16.14
N ASN A 65 -19.07 -0.49 -15.55
CA ASN A 65 -19.98 -0.96 -14.49
C ASN A 65 -21.43 -0.77 -14.91
N ILE A 66 -22.24 -1.81 -14.70
CA ILE A 66 -23.70 -1.76 -14.84
C ILE A 66 -24.29 -2.18 -13.49
N LYS A 67 -25.10 -1.34 -12.87
CA LYS A 67 -25.69 -1.61 -11.56
C LYS A 67 -27.19 -1.28 -11.54
N SER A 68 -27.91 -2.01 -10.69
CA SER A 68 -29.33 -1.74 -10.44
C SER A 68 -29.51 -0.39 -9.74
N THR A 69 -30.55 0.36 -10.14
CA THR A 69 -30.99 1.60 -9.48
C THR A 69 -32.45 1.51 -9.02
N THR A 70 -33.15 0.43 -9.32
CA THR A 70 -34.53 0.19 -8.86
C THR A 70 -34.55 0.04 -7.33
N PRO A 71 -35.41 0.80 -6.62
CA PRO A 71 -35.66 0.57 -5.22
C PRO A 71 -36.15 -0.86 -4.97
N GLY A 72 -35.56 -1.56 -4.00
CA GLY A 72 -35.94 -2.94 -3.69
C GLY A 72 -34.90 -3.63 -2.80
N ARG A 73 -35.25 -4.86 -2.38
CA ARG A 73 -34.40 -5.67 -1.53
C ARG A 73 -33.18 -6.25 -2.26
N TYR A 74 -33.28 -6.41 -3.60
CA TYR A 74 -32.22 -6.99 -4.40
C TYR A 74 -31.49 -5.91 -5.19
N LYS A 75 -30.17 -5.82 -4.97
CA LYS A 75 -29.26 -4.92 -5.67
C LYS A 75 -28.18 -5.75 -6.33
N TRP A 76 -27.82 -5.38 -7.55
CA TRP A 76 -26.77 -6.08 -8.28
C TRP A 76 -25.84 -5.11 -9.02
N LEU A 77 -24.64 -5.58 -9.25
CA LEU A 77 -23.61 -4.90 -10.05
C LEU A 77 -22.89 -5.95 -10.89
N PHE A 78 -22.72 -5.67 -12.17
CA PHE A 78 -21.80 -6.34 -13.08
C PHE A 78 -20.75 -5.37 -13.53
N GLY A 79 -19.50 -5.82 -13.57
CA GLY A 79 -18.40 -4.99 -14.04
C GLY A 79 -17.42 -5.76 -14.92
N ALA A 80 -16.79 -5.02 -15.82
CA ALA A 80 -15.68 -5.47 -16.64
C ALA A 80 -14.55 -4.46 -16.53
N PHE A 81 -13.33 -4.92 -16.43
CA PHE A 81 -12.12 -4.09 -16.40
C PHE A 81 -11.10 -4.66 -17.38
N GLY A 82 -10.42 -3.78 -18.09
CA GLY A 82 -9.31 -4.14 -18.95
C GLY A 82 -8.19 -3.12 -18.83
N PHE A 83 -6.95 -3.57 -18.94
CA PHE A 83 -5.80 -2.68 -19.00
C PHE A 83 -4.73 -3.20 -19.95
N TRP A 84 -3.94 -2.27 -20.44
CA TRP A 84 -2.67 -2.49 -21.09
C TRP A 84 -1.64 -1.54 -20.49
N GLN A 85 -0.42 -2.07 -20.25
CA GLN A 85 0.72 -1.32 -19.73
C GLN A 85 1.98 -1.73 -20.48
N GLY A 86 2.81 -0.77 -20.87
CA GLY A 86 4.17 -0.98 -21.34
C GLY A 86 5.15 -0.26 -20.45
N ILE A 87 6.20 -0.96 -20.01
CA ILE A 87 7.28 -0.39 -19.18
C ILE A 87 8.60 -0.67 -19.87
N ASP A 88 9.28 0.41 -20.29
CA ASP A 88 10.68 0.41 -20.71
C ASP A 88 11.53 0.88 -19.53
N ASN A 89 12.46 0.08 -19.05
CA ASN A 89 13.33 0.43 -17.94
C ASN A 89 14.79 0.10 -18.26
N THR A 90 15.66 1.10 -18.13
CA THR A 90 17.11 0.96 -18.30
C THR A 90 17.79 1.26 -16.98
N VAL A 91 18.62 0.33 -16.49
CA VAL A 91 19.43 0.49 -15.28
C VAL A 91 20.90 0.42 -15.66
N THR A 92 21.64 1.51 -15.41
CA THR A 92 23.07 1.60 -15.64
C THR A 92 23.81 1.73 -14.30
N LEU A 93 24.83 0.90 -14.09
CA LEU A 93 25.75 1.00 -12.96
C LEU A 93 27.13 1.38 -13.49
N ASP A 94 27.58 2.60 -13.17
CA ASP A 94 28.91 3.09 -13.48
C ASP A 94 29.85 2.69 -12.34
N TYR A 95 30.86 1.86 -12.59
CA TYR A 95 31.87 1.44 -11.62
C TYR A 95 33.13 2.27 -11.77
N PHE A 96 33.32 3.25 -10.92
CA PHE A 96 34.45 4.18 -11.01
C PHE A 96 35.81 3.55 -10.67
N THR A 97 35.80 2.42 -9.97
CA THR A 97 37.06 1.73 -9.57
C THR A 97 37.46 0.61 -10.53
N LYS A 98 36.67 0.34 -11.58
CA LYS A 98 36.84 -0.83 -12.45
C LYS A 98 36.82 -0.50 -13.95
N ASP A 99 36.78 0.78 -14.32
CA ASP A 99 36.75 1.30 -15.70
C ASP A 99 35.75 0.58 -16.63
N TYR A 100 34.56 0.21 -16.08
CA TYR A 100 33.45 -0.29 -16.85
C TYR A 100 32.12 0.14 -16.27
N ALA A 101 31.09 0.11 -17.10
CA ALA A 101 29.70 0.22 -16.69
C ALA A 101 28.94 -1.07 -17.03
N THR A 102 27.84 -1.29 -16.37
CA THR A 102 26.87 -2.32 -16.75
C THR A 102 25.55 -1.68 -17.09
N ARG A 103 24.90 -2.15 -18.15
CA ARG A 103 23.59 -1.67 -18.60
C ARG A 103 22.62 -2.82 -18.76
N LYS A 104 21.50 -2.74 -18.04
CA LYS A 104 20.38 -3.68 -18.10
C LYS A 104 19.17 -2.99 -18.69
N LEU A 105 18.57 -3.60 -19.70
CA LEU A 105 17.37 -3.13 -20.36
C LEU A 105 16.24 -4.12 -20.08
N TYR A 106 15.07 -3.60 -19.76
CA TYR A 106 13.85 -4.38 -19.52
C TYR A 106 12.73 -3.76 -20.35
N ASP A 107 12.11 -4.55 -21.20
CA ASP A 107 10.84 -4.23 -21.84
C ASP A 107 9.77 -5.17 -21.26
N THR A 108 8.84 -4.59 -20.50
CA THR A 108 7.87 -5.36 -19.72
C THR A 108 6.45 -4.93 -20.06
N PRO A 109 5.88 -5.41 -21.19
CA PRO A 109 4.47 -5.23 -21.48
C PRO A 109 3.60 -6.15 -20.62
N ALA A 110 2.45 -5.64 -20.19
CA ALA A 110 1.42 -6.38 -19.49
C ALA A 110 0.04 -5.98 -19.99
N TYR A 111 -0.88 -6.93 -20.02
CA TYR A 111 -2.30 -6.67 -20.25
C TYR A 111 -3.15 -7.64 -19.43
N GLY A 112 -4.32 -7.19 -19.05
CA GLY A 112 -5.23 -8.00 -18.27
C GLY A 112 -6.68 -7.61 -18.46
N VAL A 113 -7.55 -8.56 -18.12
CA VAL A 113 -9.00 -8.37 -18.09
C VAL A 113 -9.57 -8.95 -16.82
N ALA A 114 -10.62 -8.33 -16.33
CA ALA A 114 -11.36 -8.86 -15.20
C ALA A 114 -12.86 -8.72 -15.41
N PHE A 115 -13.61 -9.70 -14.90
CA PHE A 115 -15.06 -9.67 -14.85
C PHE A 115 -15.50 -9.89 -13.41
N TYR A 116 -16.47 -9.11 -12.96
CA TYR A 116 -16.95 -9.22 -11.61
C TYR A 116 -18.45 -9.00 -11.49
N HIS A 117 -19.01 -9.65 -10.48
CA HIS A 117 -20.40 -9.53 -10.12
C HIS A 117 -20.54 -9.38 -8.62
N GLN A 118 -21.48 -8.56 -8.18
CA GLN A 118 -21.91 -8.47 -6.79
C GLN A 118 -23.43 -8.42 -6.72
N SER A 119 -23.98 -9.24 -5.84
CA SER A 119 -25.39 -9.22 -5.45
C SER A 119 -25.52 -8.88 -3.97
N THR A 120 -26.45 -8.01 -3.63
CA THR A 120 -26.83 -7.71 -2.25
C THR A 120 -28.32 -7.92 -2.08
N ILE A 121 -28.71 -8.66 -1.05
CA ILE A 121 -30.11 -8.89 -0.65
C ILE A 121 -30.31 -8.24 0.71
N ASP A 122 -31.07 -7.16 0.74
CA ASP A 122 -31.47 -6.47 1.96
C ASP A 122 -32.67 -7.16 2.60
N ASP A 123 -32.82 -7.07 3.92
CA ASP A 123 -33.89 -7.67 4.72
C ASP A 123 -34.09 -9.18 4.44
N LEU A 124 -32.99 -9.95 4.38
CA LEU A 124 -32.96 -11.34 3.91
C LEU A 124 -33.89 -12.26 4.74
N LEU A 125 -33.73 -12.27 6.05
CA LEU A 125 -34.55 -13.09 6.99
C LEU A 125 -35.32 -12.20 7.97
N THR A 126 -34.77 -11.08 8.31
CA THR A 126 -35.33 -10.06 9.19
C THR A 126 -34.96 -8.67 8.66
N ARG A 127 -35.76 -7.70 9.05
CA ARG A 127 -35.51 -6.29 8.69
C ARG A 127 -34.14 -5.85 9.21
N GLY A 128 -33.35 -5.20 8.33
CA GLY A 128 -32.01 -4.72 8.63
C GLY A 128 -30.89 -5.73 8.38
N LEU A 129 -31.19 -7.02 8.10
CA LEU A 129 -30.17 -8.02 7.76
C LEU A 129 -29.92 -8.05 6.26
N SER A 130 -28.69 -7.74 5.84
CA SER A 130 -28.28 -7.75 4.42
C SER A 130 -27.18 -8.77 4.19
N LEU A 131 -27.29 -9.53 3.10
CA LEU A 131 -26.26 -10.46 2.62
C LEU A 131 -25.73 -9.94 1.28
N THR A 132 -24.41 -9.80 1.20
CA THR A 132 -23.69 -9.49 -0.04
C THR A 132 -22.83 -10.66 -0.44
N PHE A 133 -22.95 -11.07 -1.70
CA PHE A 133 -22.05 -12.02 -2.36
C PHE A 133 -21.39 -11.34 -3.54
N GLY A 134 -20.07 -11.48 -3.67
CA GLY A 134 -19.29 -10.97 -4.78
C GLY A 134 -18.32 -12.03 -5.30
N ILE A 135 -18.06 -11.99 -6.60
CA ILE A 135 -17.07 -12.82 -7.26
C ILE A 135 -16.38 -11.98 -8.34
N ARG A 136 -15.06 -12.11 -8.44
CA ARG A 136 -14.27 -11.52 -9.49
C ARG A 136 -13.31 -12.56 -10.07
N TYR A 137 -13.22 -12.60 -11.37
CA TYR A 137 -12.21 -13.35 -12.12
C TYR A 137 -11.27 -12.37 -12.78
N ASP A 138 -9.96 -12.56 -12.58
CA ASP A 138 -8.90 -11.79 -13.18
C ASP A 138 -8.04 -12.70 -14.06
N TYR A 139 -7.65 -12.21 -15.23
CA TYR A 139 -6.64 -12.79 -16.10
C TYR A 139 -5.63 -11.70 -16.46
N GLU A 140 -4.35 -12.04 -16.34
CA GLU A 140 -3.24 -11.15 -16.68
C GLU A 140 -2.16 -11.93 -17.42
N HIS A 141 -1.60 -11.31 -18.45
CA HIS A 141 -0.43 -11.76 -19.18
C HIS A 141 0.63 -10.66 -19.11
N THR A 142 1.85 -11.03 -18.79
CA THR A 142 3.01 -10.15 -18.83
C THR A 142 4.21 -10.85 -19.42
N SER A 143 5.07 -10.11 -20.12
CA SER A 143 6.36 -10.59 -20.59
C SER A 143 7.48 -9.67 -20.15
N ASN A 144 8.70 -10.15 -20.21
CA ASN A 144 9.89 -9.35 -19.93
C ASN A 144 10.97 -9.77 -20.93
N ASP A 145 11.36 -8.84 -21.79
CA ASP A 145 12.52 -8.96 -22.67
C ASP A 145 13.70 -8.27 -21.98
N PHE A 146 14.69 -9.07 -21.63
CA PHE A 146 15.84 -8.61 -20.84
C PHE A 146 17.12 -8.70 -21.66
N LEU A 147 17.91 -7.60 -21.61
CA LEU A 147 19.25 -7.52 -22.16
C LEU A 147 20.23 -6.97 -21.11
N PHE A 148 21.38 -7.60 -21.01
CA PHE A 148 22.44 -7.19 -20.09
C PHE A 148 23.75 -6.98 -20.83
N TYR A 149 24.32 -5.79 -20.71
CA TYR A 149 25.56 -5.40 -21.36
C TYR A 149 26.61 -4.99 -20.32
N LYS A 150 27.86 -5.31 -20.62
CA LYS A 150 29.05 -4.69 -20.01
C LYS A 150 29.63 -3.69 -21.00
N GLU A 151 29.85 -2.46 -20.57
CA GLU A 151 30.34 -1.36 -21.37
C GLU A 151 31.74 -0.97 -20.90
N THR A 152 32.70 -0.91 -21.81
CA THR A 152 34.11 -0.50 -21.60
C THR A 152 34.48 0.49 -22.69
N ASP A 153 35.64 1.13 -22.59
CA ASP A 153 36.17 2.00 -23.65
C ASP A 153 36.34 1.27 -24.99
N GLY A 154 36.50 -0.06 -24.95
CA GLY A 154 36.63 -0.91 -26.15
C GLY A 154 35.31 -1.31 -26.81
N GLY A 155 34.16 -0.98 -26.22
CA GLY A 155 32.84 -1.29 -26.77
C GLY A 155 31.89 -1.92 -25.76
N SER A 156 30.77 -2.41 -26.28
CA SER A 156 29.69 -3.04 -25.50
C SER A 156 29.65 -4.54 -25.77
N GLU A 157 29.71 -5.35 -24.71
CA GLU A 157 29.62 -6.80 -24.74
C GLU A 157 28.31 -7.26 -24.13
N GLN A 158 27.52 -8.08 -24.85
CA GLN A 158 26.30 -8.65 -24.31
C GLN A 158 26.64 -9.82 -23.38
N MET A 159 26.29 -9.67 -22.11
CA MET A 159 26.56 -10.62 -21.03
C MET A 159 25.44 -11.66 -20.85
N ASP A 160 24.18 -11.22 -21.02
CA ASP A 160 23.01 -12.08 -20.86
C ASP A 160 21.84 -11.51 -21.67
N ALA A 161 20.95 -12.40 -22.12
CA ALA A 161 19.69 -12.05 -22.77
C ALA A 161 18.67 -13.17 -22.57
N PHE A 162 17.46 -12.84 -22.19
CA PHE A 162 16.36 -13.81 -22.12
C PHE A 162 15.02 -13.12 -22.31
N ASP A 163 14.04 -13.89 -22.78
CA ASP A 163 12.63 -13.54 -22.73
C ASP A 163 11.92 -14.45 -21.72
N SER A 164 10.94 -13.88 -21.02
CA SER A 164 10.10 -14.62 -20.09
C SER A 164 8.65 -14.18 -20.23
N ARG A 165 7.73 -15.11 -20.10
CA ARG A 165 6.28 -14.86 -20.22
C ARG A 165 5.55 -15.50 -19.06
N LEU A 166 4.69 -14.72 -18.41
CA LEU A 166 3.89 -15.17 -17.27
C LEU A 166 2.41 -14.94 -17.55
N LYS A 167 1.59 -15.88 -17.09
CA LYS A 167 0.13 -15.80 -17.14
C LYS A 167 -0.42 -16.06 -15.77
N PHE A 168 -1.34 -15.23 -15.35
CA PHE A 168 -2.00 -15.35 -14.06
C PHE A 168 -3.50 -15.40 -14.27
N SER A 169 -4.17 -16.27 -13.53
CA SER A 169 -5.62 -16.24 -13.43
C SER A 169 -6.04 -16.48 -12.00
N GLN A 170 -7.04 -15.76 -11.51
CA GLN A 170 -7.48 -15.85 -10.14
C GLN A 170 -8.96 -15.57 -10.01
N VAL A 171 -9.59 -16.30 -9.08
CA VAL A 171 -10.95 -16.03 -8.63
C VAL A 171 -10.87 -15.49 -7.20
N THR A 172 -11.50 -14.34 -6.97
CA THR A 172 -11.55 -13.65 -5.66
C THR A 172 -12.99 -13.49 -5.20
N PRO A 173 -13.51 -14.45 -4.40
CA PRO A 173 -14.84 -14.38 -3.81
C PRO A 173 -14.88 -13.41 -2.61
N LYS A 174 -16.06 -12.84 -2.38
CA LYS A 174 -16.42 -12.03 -1.21
C LYS A 174 -17.78 -12.46 -0.68
N ILE A 175 -17.89 -12.60 0.64
CA ILE A 175 -19.19 -12.76 1.34
C ILE A 175 -19.20 -11.73 2.47
N ALA A 176 -20.29 -10.98 2.61
CA ALA A 176 -20.48 -10.05 3.71
C ALA A 176 -21.90 -10.17 4.25
N LEU A 177 -22.00 -10.27 5.57
CA LEU A 177 -23.25 -10.22 6.32
C LEU A 177 -23.26 -8.94 7.13
N GLN A 178 -24.33 -8.17 7.06
CA GLN A 178 -24.49 -6.91 7.75
C GLN A 178 -25.85 -6.85 8.43
N TYR A 179 -25.89 -6.38 9.66
CA TYR A 179 -27.13 -6.13 10.38
C TYR A 179 -27.19 -4.67 10.83
N MET A 180 -28.18 -3.93 10.33
CA MET A 180 -28.50 -2.55 10.73
C MET A 180 -29.54 -2.56 11.83
N PHE A 181 -29.18 -2.03 13.00
CA PHE A 181 -30.12 -1.86 14.09
C PHE A 181 -31.09 -0.71 13.82
N PRO A 182 -32.31 -0.76 14.36
CA PRO A 182 -33.25 0.36 14.28
C PRO A 182 -32.69 1.68 14.88
N SER A 183 -31.75 1.58 15.83
CA SER A 183 -31.08 2.69 16.53
C SER A 183 -29.83 3.22 15.81
N THR A 184 -29.71 3.00 14.48
CA THR A 184 -28.59 3.49 13.64
C THR A 184 -27.23 2.79 13.83
N GLY A 185 -27.15 1.76 14.68
CA GLY A 185 -25.92 0.96 14.82
C GLY A 185 -25.83 -0.15 13.75
N MET A 186 -24.62 -0.67 13.53
CA MET A 186 -24.37 -1.74 12.57
C MET A 186 -23.40 -2.79 13.15
N LEU A 187 -23.69 -4.06 12.86
CA LEU A 187 -22.75 -5.18 12.97
C LEU A 187 -22.47 -5.71 11.57
N TYR A 188 -21.24 -6.16 11.33
CA TYR A 188 -20.89 -6.81 10.07
C TYR A 188 -19.86 -7.91 10.26
N ALA A 189 -19.92 -8.88 9.37
CA ALA A 189 -18.89 -9.90 9.20
C ALA A 189 -18.57 -10.04 7.72
N THR A 190 -17.28 -10.10 7.37
CA THR A 190 -16.83 -10.26 5.99
C THR A 190 -15.80 -11.36 5.86
N VAL A 191 -15.87 -12.07 4.72
CA VAL A 191 -14.83 -12.99 4.28
C VAL A 191 -14.49 -12.64 2.84
N THR A 192 -13.21 -12.33 2.59
CA THR A 192 -12.75 -11.93 1.26
C THR A 192 -11.45 -12.63 0.92
N LYS A 193 -11.29 -13.01 -0.35
CA LYS A 193 -10.02 -13.47 -0.89
C LYS A 193 -9.39 -12.35 -1.70
N GLY A 194 -8.11 -12.05 -1.42
CA GLY A 194 -7.28 -11.15 -2.18
C GLY A 194 -6.13 -11.89 -2.88
N TYR A 195 -5.54 -11.25 -3.88
CA TYR A 195 -4.31 -11.73 -4.46
C TYR A 195 -3.46 -10.55 -4.98
N LYS A 196 -2.17 -10.83 -5.17
CA LYS A 196 -1.24 -9.97 -5.87
C LYS A 196 -0.53 -10.80 -6.93
N THR A 197 -0.40 -10.29 -8.15
CA THR A 197 0.23 -11.01 -9.25
C THR A 197 1.69 -11.35 -8.96
N GLY A 198 2.21 -12.36 -9.62
CA GLY A 198 3.64 -12.60 -9.72
C GLY A 198 4.32 -11.60 -10.65
N GLY A 199 5.57 -11.81 -10.95
CA GLY A 199 6.32 -10.91 -11.81
C GLY A 199 7.76 -11.34 -12.02
N PHE A 200 8.56 -10.39 -12.48
CA PHE A 200 9.97 -10.56 -12.80
C PHE A 200 10.85 -9.81 -11.80
N ASN A 201 11.97 -10.42 -11.46
CA ASN A 201 13.02 -9.78 -10.69
C ASN A 201 13.99 -9.05 -11.60
N THR A 202 14.33 -7.82 -11.27
CA THR A 202 15.35 -7.01 -11.97
C THR A 202 16.78 -7.38 -11.57
N SER A 203 16.92 -8.11 -10.47
CA SER A 203 18.20 -8.65 -9.99
C SER A 203 17.95 -10.03 -9.44
N PHE A 204 18.82 -10.97 -9.77
CA PHE A 204 18.70 -12.38 -9.38
C PHE A 204 20.08 -13.04 -9.40
N ASP A 205 20.29 -14.09 -8.58
CA ASP A 205 21.52 -14.87 -8.57
C ASP A 205 21.42 -16.14 -9.41
N ARG A 206 20.19 -16.69 -9.54
CA ARG A 206 19.91 -17.95 -10.22
C ARG A 206 18.77 -17.77 -11.21
N GLU A 207 18.72 -18.64 -12.21
CA GLU A 207 17.65 -18.62 -13.20
C GLU A 207 16.26 -18.79 -12.59
N GLU A 208 16.12 -19.63 -11.56
CA GLU A 208 14.86 -19.83 -10.82
C GLU A 208 14.35 -18.58 -10.11
N ASP A 209 15.24 -17.63 -9.80
CA ASP A 209 14.89 -16.37 -9.14
C ASP A 209 14.51 -15.25 -10.12
N ARG A 210 14.54 -15.52 -11.44
CA ARG A 210 14.10 -14.55 -12.45
C ARG A 210 12.64 -14.13 -12.28
N THR A 211 11.82 -15.03 -11.73
CA THR A 211 10.38 -14.82 -11.55
C THR A 211 9.93 -15.15 -10.12
N PHE A 212 8.81 -14.56 -9.73
CA PHE A 212 8.13 -14.91 -8.48
C PHE A 212 6.64 -15.13 -8.73
N ARG A 213 6.04 -16.00 -7.93
CA ARG A 213 4.65 -16.43 -8.05
C ARG A 213 3.69 -15.43 -7.41
N PRO A 214 2.38 -15.48 -7.78
CA PRO A 214 1.33 -14.73 -7.07
C PRO A 214 1.29 -15.10 -5.59
N GLU A 215 0.95 -14.11 -4.76
CA GLU A 215 0.54 -14.33 -3.37
C GLU A 215 -0.98 -14.24 -3.25
N THR A 216 -1.55 -14.94 -2.28
CA THR A 216 -2.98 -14.91 -2.00
C THR A 216 -3.23 -14.75 -0.51
N SER A 217 -4.34 -14.09 -0.17
CA SER A 217 -4.76 -13.93 1.21
C SER A 217 -6.25 -14.20 1.38
N TRP A 218 -6.62 -14.75 2.53
CA TRP A 218 -7.97 -14.72 3.03
C TRP A 218 -8.06 -13.75 4.18
N ASN A 219 -9.01 -12.83 4.10
CA ASN A 219 -9.29 -11.84 5.13
C ASN A 219 -10.65 -12.11 5.74
N TYR A 220 -10.70 -12.20 7.07
CA TYR A 220 -11.88 -12.40 7.89
C TYR A 220 -12.01 -11.20 8.81
N GLU A 221 -13.15 -10.54 8.79
CA GLU A 221 -13.42 -9.36 9.60
C GLU A 221 -14.76 -9.52 10.33
N LEU A 222 -14.79 -9.08 11.57
CA LEU A 222 -15.97 -8.90 12.38
C LEU A 222 -15.94 -7.50 12.99
N GLY A 223 -16.95 -6.69 12.70
CA GLY A 223 -16.95 -5.32 13.17
C GLY A 223 -18.30 -4.83 13.66
N ALA A 224 -18.27 -3.76 14.44
CA ALA A 224 -19.42 -3.08 14.99
C ALA A 224 -19.25 -1.57 14.87
N LYS A 225 -20.32 -0.87 14.52
CA LYS A 225 -20.43 0.59 14.46
C LYS A 225 -21.61 1.06 15.32
N PRO A 226 -21.48 1.01 16.64
CA PRO A 226 -22.52 1.52 17.51
C PRO A 226 -22.53 3.06 17.54
N PRO A 227 -23.69 3.68 17.66
CA PRO A 227 -23.79 5.10 17.97
C PRO A 227 -23.49 5.34 19.45
N PHE A 228 -22.83 6.46 19.76
CA PHE A 228 -22.56 6.91 21.12
C PHE A 228 -23.03 8.35 21.33
N LEU A 229 -23.40 8.69 22.56
CA LEU A 229 -23.81 10.04 22.99
C LEU A 229 -24.85 10.65 22.03
N ASP A 230 -25.98 9.96 21.81
CA ASP A 230 -27.06 10.41 20.91
C ASP A 230 -26.55 10.79 19.51
N ASN A 231 -25.69 9.95 18.93
CA ASN A 231 -25.02 10.14 17.63
C ASN A 231 -24.01 11.29 17.58
N ARG A 232 -23.57 11.84 18.70
CA ARG A 232 -22.51 12.84 18.74
C ARG A 232 -21.12 12.24 18.53
N LEU A 233 -20.95 10.95 18.84
CA LEU A 233 -19.74 10.20 18.59
C LEU A 233 -20.08 8.95 17.73
N ASN A 234 -19.28 8.74 16.71
CA ASN A 234 -19.28 7.52 15.91
C ASN A 234 -18.12 6.64 16.39
N ALA A 235 -18.41 5.41 16.73
CA ALA A 235 -17.38 4.43 17.08
C ALA A 235 -17.39 3.30 16.08
N GLU A 236 -16.22 2.75 15.81
CA GLU A 236 -16.02 1.56 15.00
C GLU A 236 -15.05 0.63 15.72
N PHE A 237 -15.40 -0.63 15.80
CA PHE A 237 -14.58 -1.72 16.31
C PHE A 237 -14.48 -2.77 15.22
N CYS A 238 -13.25 -3.21 14.91
CA CYS A 238 -13.00 -4.26 13.95
C CYS A 238 -12.01 -5.27 14.52
N PHE A 239 -12.34 -6.55 14.43
CA PHE A 239 -11.42 -7.65 14.61
C PHE A 239 -11.11 -8.20 13.22
N PHE A 240 -9.85 -8.42 12.92
CA PHE A 240 -9.44 -9.00 11.65
C PHE A 240 -8.49 -10.17 11.84
N TRP A 241 -8.55 -11.09 10.88
CA TRP A 241 -7.60 -12.18 10.73
C TRP A 241 -7.30 -12.38 9.25
N ILE A 242 -6.01 -12.32 8.88
CA ILE A 242 -5.52 -12.46 7.51
C ILE A 242 -4.57 -13.66 7.46
N ASP A 243 -4.88 -14.62 6.59
CA ASP A 243 -4.04 -15.78 6.29
C ASP A 243 -3.42 -15.58 4.91
N TRP A 244 -2.10 -15.37 4.85
CA TRP A 244 -1.34 -15.17 3.63
C TRP A 244 -0.58 -16.43 3.21
N LYS A 245 -0.65 -16.74 1.91
CA LYS A 245 0.10 -17.82 1.27
C LYS A 245 0.99 -17.27 0.19
N ASN A 246 2.20 -17.84 0.06
CA ASN A 246 3.20 -17.43 -0.93
C ASN A 246 3.53 -15.92 -0.86
N GLN A 247 3.61 -15.35 0.33
CA GLN A 247 3.89 -13.93 0.51
C GLN A 247 5.18 -13.54 -0.22
N GLN A 248 5.14 -12.46 -0.98
CA GLN A 248 6.28 -11.92 -1.70
C GLN A 248 7.14 -11.09 -0.77
N ILE A 249 8.36 -11.54 -0.50
CA ILE A 249 9.30 -10.92 0.43
C ILE A 249 10.61 -10.62 -0.29
N TYR A 250 11.18 -9.44 -0.03
CA TYR A 250 12.50 -9.08 -0.51
C TYR A 250 13.59 -9.85 0.23
N GLN A 251 14.46 -10.50 -0.51
CA GLN A 251 15.69 -11.13 -0.02
C GLN A 251 16.91 -10.46 -0.65
N MET A 252 18.01 -10.40 0.11
CA MET A 252 19.29 -9.91 -0.40
C MET A 252 19.90 -10.93 -1.36
N LEU A 253 20.51 -10.43 -2.43
CA LEU A 253 21.38 -11.24 -3.29
C LEU A 253 22.59 -11.79 -2.49
N ALA A 254 23.18 -12.89 -2.93
CA ALA A 254 24.39 -13.46 -2.32
C ALA A 254 25.56 -12.46 -2.37
N THR A 255 25.60 -11.60 -3.36
CA THR A 255 26.59 -10.51 -3.52
C THR A 255 26.37 -9.32 -2.60
N GLN A 256 25.25 -9.30 -1.85
CA GLN A 256 24.78 -8.18 -1.01
C GLN A 256 24.47 -6.87 -1.79
N ASN A 257 24.65 -6.85 -3.10
CA ASN A 257 24.49 -5.67 -3.97
C ASN A 257 23.13 -5.66 -4.68
N GLY A 258 22.04 -5.83 -3.94
CA GLY A 258 20.69 -5.80 -4.48
C GLY A 258 19.74 -6.74 -3.77
N GLN A 259 18.48 -6.66 -4.17
CA GLN A 259 17.38 -7.44 -3.61
C GLN A 259 16.56 -8.04 -4.73
N PHE A 260 15.93 -9.16 -4.44
CA PHE A 260 14.96 -9.81 -5.32
C PHE A 260 13.74 -10.25 -4.52
N LEU A 261 12.60 -10.36 -5.17
CA LEU A 261 11.38 -10.89 -4.56
C LEU A 261 11.39 -12.41 -4.62
N ARG A 262 11.08 -13.03 -3.48
CA ARG A 262 10.85 -14.46 -3.35
C ARG A 262 9.55 -14.71 -2.60
N ASN A 263 8.88 -15.82 -2.92
CA ASN A 263 7.70 -16.20 -2.17
C ASN A 263 8.12 -16.88 -0.86
N ALA A 264 7.72 -16.29 0.27
CA ALA A 264 7.74 -16.97 1.56
C ALA A 264 6.63 -18.03 1.60
N GLY A 265 6.70 -18.94 2.55
CA GLY A 265 5.68 -19.98 2.69
C GLY A 265 4.33 -19.40 3.07
N ARG A 266 4.12 -19.11 4.35
CA ARG A 266 2.86 -18.63 4.91
C ARG A 266 3.08 -17.62 6.02
N SER A 267 2.24 -16.59 6.09
CA SER A 267 2.20 -15.67 7.23
C SER A 267 0.76 -15.40 7.68
N GLU A 268 0.64 -14.96 8.90
CA GLU A 268 -0.64 -14.66 9.54
C GLU A 268 -0.58 -13.27 10.17
N SER A 269 -1.64 -12.49 9.98
CA SER A 269 -1.84 -11.23 10.68
C SER A 269 -3.22 -11.23 11.34
N LYS A 270 -3.29 -10.85 12.60
CA LYS A 270 -4.55 -10.70 13.33
C LYS A 270 -4.48 -9.52 14.26
N GLY A 271 -5.62 -8.88 14.46
CA GLY A 271 -5.62 -7.67 15.26
C GLY A 271 -6.99 -7.10 15.55
N VAL A 272 -6.93 -5.92 16.14
CA VAL A 272 -8.09 -5.13 16.53
C VAL A 272 -7.86 -3.69 16.08
N GLU A 273 -8.88 -3.09 15.51
CA GLU A 273 -8.93 -1.67 15.18
C GLU A 273 -10.08 -1.01 15.92
N VAL A 274 -9.82 0.16 16.46
CA VAL A 274 -10.82 0.99 17.15
C VAL A 274 -10.72 2.40 16.61
N SER A 275 -11.84 2.95 16.16
CA SER A 275 -11.97 4.35 15.76
C SER A 275 -13.11 5.01 16.53
N LEU A 276 -12.87 6.21 17.01
CA LEU A 276 -13.87 7.06 17.67
C LEU A 276 -13.74 8.46 17.09
N GLN A 277 -14.83 9.02 16.59
CA GLN A 277 -14.84 10.35 15.99
C GLN A 277 -16.16 11.07 16.24
N GLY A 278 -16.12 12.36 16.57
CA GLY A 278 -17.30 13.19 16.63
C GLY A 278 -17.16 14.43 17.52
N ASN A 279 -18.28 15.00 17.85
CA ASN A 279 -18.43 16.24 18.59
C ASN A 279 -19.11 15.99 19.96
N PRO A 280 -18.36 15.55 20.99
CA PRO A 280 -18.97 15.21 22.30
C PRO A 280 -19.63 16.40 22.97
N VAL A 281 -19.07 17.59 22.76
CA VAL A 281 -19.63 18.88 23.21
C VAL A 281 -19.51 19.92 22.09
N ASN A 282 -20.29 21.00 22.18
CA ASN A 282 -20.26 22.05 21.17
C ASN A 282 -18.85 22.65 21.03
N GLY A 283 -18.40 22.79 19.78
CA GLY A 283 -17.10 23.36 19.48
C GLY A 283 -15.92 22.39 19.58
N LEU A 284 -16.10 21.21 20.19
CA LEU A 284 -15.03 20.21 20.32
C LEU A 284 -15.25 19.06 19.33
N MET A 285 -14.33 18.89 18.40
CA MET A 285 -14.17 17.70 17.56
C MET A 285 -13.08 16.84 18.16
N VAL A 286 -13.32 15.54 18.34
CA VAL A 286 -12.33 14.57 18.79
C VAL A 286 -12.22 13.43 17.77
N GLN A 287 -11.00 12.89 17.61
CA GLN A 287 -10.73 11.71 16.82
C GLN A 287 -9.72 10.85 17.56
N VAL A 288 -10.05 9.58 17.74
CA VAL A 288 -9.17 8.57 18.35
C VAL A 288 -9.13 7.36 17.46
N ASN A 289 -7.93 6.93 17.07
CA ASN A 289 -7.71 5.70 16.32
C ASN A 289 -6.67 4.86 17.06
N TYR A 290 -6.93 3.58 17.19
CA TYR A 290 -6.01 2.62 17.77
C TYR A 290 -6.02 1.34 16.95
N GLY A 291 -4.82 0.82 16.64
CA GLY A 291 -4.61 -0.45 15.98
C GLY A 291 -3.68 -1.34 16.79
N PHE A 292 -4.08 -2.59 16.96
CA PHE A 292 -3.20 -3.66 17.44
C PHE A 292 -3.07 -4.72 16.35
N THR A 293 -1.83 -5.05 15.98
CA THR A 293 -1.53 -6.04 14.93
C THR A 293 -0.51 -7.05 15.43
N HIS A 294 -0.87 -8.32 15.37
CA HIS A 294 0.02 -9.46 15.59
C HIS A 294 0.24 -10.17 14.26
N ALA A 295 1.38 -9.88 13.61
CA ALA A 295 1.74 -10.41 12.30
C ALA A 295 3.02 -11.25 12.40
N THR A 296 2.95 -12.54 12.03
CA THR A 296 4.06 -13.50 12.15
C THR A 296 4.18 -14.39 10.92
N PHE A 297 5.38 -14.82 10.62
CA PHE A 297 5.61 -15.91 9.69
C PHE A 297 5.12 -17.22 10.30
N LYS A 298 4.32 -18.00 9.57
CA LYS A 298 3.89 -19.35 9.96
C LYS A 298 4.80 -20.42 9.40
N ASP A 299 5.32 -20.18 8.20
CA ASP A 299 6.25 -21.05 7.52
C ASP A 299 7.12 -20.18 6.62
N TYR A 300 8.36 -19.94 7.04
CA TYR A 300 9.34 -19.20 6.25
C TYR A 300 10.74 -19.70 6.53
N LYS A 301 11.31 -20.43 5.56
CA LYS A 301 12.68 -20.94 5.59
C LYS A 301 13.51 -20.29 4.50
N ASP A 302 14.59 -19.66 4.89
CA ASP A 302 15.63 -19.21 3.96
C ASP A 302 16.60 -20.40 3.74
N GLU A 303 16.33 -21.18 2.71
CA GLU A 303 17.14 -22.36 2.37
C GLU A 303 18.59 -22.00 2.03
N ARG A 304 18.84 -20.78 1.53
CA ARG A 304 20.18 -20.32 1.16
C ARG A 304 21.06 -20.09 2.38
N ARG A 305 20.46 -19.54 3.44
CA ARG A 305 21.16 -19.28 4.71
C ARG A 305 20.99 -20.41 5.73
N GLY A 306 20.10 -21.36 5.44
CA GLY A 306 19.75 -22.42 6.39
C GLY A 306 19.02 -21.90 7.64
N ILE A 307 18.32 -20.76 7.54
CA ILE A 307 17.66 -20.12 8.69
C ILE A 307 16.15 -20.32 8.58
N ASP A 308 15.53 -20.70 9.69
CA ASP A 308 14.08 -20.78 9.84
C ASP A 308 13.58 -19.54 10.60
N TYR A 309 12.79 -18.70 9.93
CA TYR A 309 12.16 -17.51 10.49
C TYR A 309 10.74 -17.75 10.96
N SER A 310 10.24 -18.99 10.91
CA SER A 310 8.89 -19.34 11.35
C SER A 310 8.69 -18.95 12.81
N GLY A 311 7.56 -18.27 13.10
CA GLY A 311 7.25 -17.73 14.43
C GLY A 311 7.76 -16.29 14.65
N ASN A 312 8.70 -15.79 13.84
CA ASN A 312 9.16 -14.42 13.93
C ASN A 312 8.08 -13.43 13.44
N PHE A 313 8.13 -12.21 13.97
CA PHE A 313 7.25 -11.14 13.52
C PHE A 313 7.64 -10.66 12.12
N LEU A 314 6.62 -10.28 11.33
CA LEU A 314 6.83 -9.63 10.04
C LEU A 314 7.56 -8.29 10.23
N PRO A 315 8.60 -8.01 9.43
CA PRO A 315 9.28 -6.73 9.48
C PRO A 315 8.37 -5.58 9.06
N MET A 316 8.66 -4.37 9.55
CA MET A 316 7.99 -3.11 9.25
C MET A 316 6.52 -3.04 9.71
N VAL A 317 6.07 -3.97 10.55
CA VAL A 317 4.71 -3.98 11.11
C VAL A 317 4.76 -3.64 12.60
N PRO A 318 4.44 -2.39 13.00
CA PRO A 318 4.34 -2.05 14.42
C PRO A 318 3.16 -2.77 15.06
N ARG A 319 3.36 -3.29 16.28
CA ARG A 319 2.30 -4.00 17.01
C ARG A 319 1.18 -3.10 17.50
N HIS A 320 1.49 -1.84 17.79
CA HIS A 320 0.56 -0.84 18.28
C HIS A 320 0.72 0.43 17.46
N THR A 321 -0.37 0.98 17.03
CA THR A 321 -0.45 2.31 16.42
C THR A 321 -1.61 3.06 17.04
N PHE A 322 -1.44 4.35 17.29
CA PHE A 322 -2.55 5.18 17.71
C PHE A 322 -2.40 6.61 17.22
N ALA A 323 -3.55 7.27 17.06
CA ALA A 323 -3.64 8.68 16.77
C ALA A 323 -4.78 9.27 17.57
N VAL A 324 -4.50 10.34 18.27
CA VAL A 324 -5.49 11.11 19.02
C VAL A 324 -5.43 12.55 18.55
N GLY A 325 -6.57 13.09 18.11
CA GLY A 325 -6.72 14.48 17.67
C GLY A 325 -7.86 15.16 18.38
N ALA A 326 -7.70 16.44 18.64
CA ALA A 326 -8.76 17.29 19.15
C ALA A 326 -8.67 18.69 18.51
N ASP A 327 -9.81 19.19 18.05
CA ASP A 327 -9.99 20.56 17.58
C ASP A 327 -11.07 21.22 18.41
N TYR A 328 -10.71 22.31 19.11
CA TYR A 328 -11.67 23.10 19.84
C TYR A 328 -11.88 24.45 19.18
N THR A 329 -13.08 24.67 18.70
CA THR A 329 -13.47 25.88 17.97
C THR A 329 -14.41 26.74 18.82
N ILE A 330 -14.01 27.99 19.06
CA ILE A 330 -14.79 29.01 19.73
C ILE A 330 -15.30 29.98 18.65
N PRO A 331 -16.62 29.98 18.37
CA PRO A 331 -17.19 30.95 17.44
C PRO A 331 -17.30 32.33 18.12
N ASN A 332 -16.98 33.39 17.37
CA ASN A 332 -17.10 34.79 17.79
C ASN A 332 -16.53 35.10 19.20
N PRO A 333 -15.26 34.72 19.50
CA PRO A 333 -14.70 34.94 20.85
C PRO A 333 -14.57 36.43 21.18
N CYS A 334 -14.46 37.28 20.16
CA CYS A 334 -14.49 38.74 20.31
C CYS A 334 -14.86 39.45 18.99
N ARG A 335 -15.10 40.76 18.99
CA ARG A 335 -15.51 41.55 17.81
C ARG A 335 -14.56 41.40 16.61
N HIS A 336 -13.27 41.13 16.87
CA HIS A 336 -12.23 41.08 15.82
C HIS A 336 -11.90 39.68 15.34
N ILE A 337 -12.53 38.64 15.86
CA ILE A 337 -12.30 37.27 15.54
C ILE A 337 -13.64 36.54 15.39
N ASP A 338 -13.93 36.01 14.21
CA ASP A 338 -15.15 35.25 13.96
C ASP A 338 -15.04 33.82 14.43
N ARG A 339 -13.81 33.26 14.37
CA ARG A 339 -13.54 31.88 14.77
C ARG A 339 -12.12 31.76 15.31
N PHE A 340 -11.99 31.18 16.49
CA PHE A 340 -10.71 30.81 17.09
C PHE A 340 -10.68 29.30 17.27
N THR A 341 -9.64 28.63 16.74
CA THR A 341 -9.51 27.18 16.82
C THR A 341 -8.17 26.80 17.40
N VAL A 342 -8.19 25.89 18.38
CA VAL A 342 -7.01 25.22 18.94
C VAL A 342 -7.08 23.76 18.51
N SER A 343 -6.04 23.30 17.89
CA SER A 343 -5.90 21.92 17.40
C SER A 343 -4.67 21.26 18.02
N ALA A 344 -4.81 20.01 18.44
CA ALA A 344 -3.67 19.19 18.84
C ALA A 344 -3.85 17.78 18.29
N ASN A 345 -2.78 17.16 17.84
CA ASN A 345 -2.77 15.76 17.49
C ASN A 345 -1.52 15.06 18.03
N TYR A 346 -1.71 13.86 18.50
CA TYR A 346 -0.64 12.98 18.95
C TYR A 346 -0.74 11.66 18.19
N THR A 347 0.36 11.26 17.54
CA THR A 347 0.47 9.98 16.88
C THR A 347 1.56 9.14 17.55
N GLY A 348 1.27 7.88 17.83
CA GLY A 348 2.21 6.95 18.43
C GLY A 348 2.38 5.71 17.59
N THR A 349 3.63 5.31 17.40
CA THR A 349 4.00 4.09 16.70
C THR A 349 4.78 3.19 17.65
N GLY A 350 4.29 1.98 17.83
CA GLY A 350 4.94 0.96 18.65
C GLY A 350 6.24 0.49 18.04
N ARG A 351 6.90 -0.44 18.74
CA ARG A 351 8.16 -1.02 18.28
C ARG A 351 8.02 -1.58 16.85
N ILE A 352 8.93 -1.19 15.97
CA ILE A 352 9.07 -1.69 14.60
C ILE A 352 10.28 -2.60 14.55
N LEU A 353 10.12 -3.78 13.97
CA LEU A 353 11.21 -4.71 13.65
C LEU A 353 11.59 -4.52 12.19
N TRP A 354 12.87 -4.41 11.89
CA TRP A 354 13.31 -4.03 10.53
C TRP A 354 13.65 -5.24 9.66
N LYS A 355 14.02 -6.36 10.26
CA LYS A 355 14.47 -7.59 9.56
C LYS A 355 13.69 -8.81 10.05
N GLU A 356 13.71 -9.87 9.25
CA GLU A 356 13.04 -11.13 9.50
C GLU A 356 13.58 -11.85 10.75
N ASP A 357 14.85 -11.62 11.12
CA ASP A 357 15.49 -12.18 12.32
C ASP A 357 15.06 -11.48 13.63
N ASN A 358 14.31 -10.40 13.52
CA ASN A 358 13.79 -9.57 14.62
C ASN A 358 14.86 -8.99 15.57
N LYS A 359 16.12 -8.93 15.15
CA LYS A 359 17.22 -8.40 15.98
C LYS A 359 17.30 -6.89 15.98
N VAL A 360 17.06 -6.26 14.84
CA VAL A 360 17.12 -4.80 14.69
C VAL A 360 15.73 -4.21 14.84
N SER A 361 15.59 -3.23 15.72
CA SER A 361 14.28 -2.61 15.95
C SER A 361 14.39 -1.13 16.27
N GLN A 362 13.35 -0.39 15.92
CA GLN A 362 13.06 0.95 16.42
C GLN A 362 12.16 0.84 17.65
N PRO A 363 12.48 1.46 18.80
CA PRO A 363 11.58 1.53 19.94
C PRO A 363 10.35 2.37 19.62
N TYR A 364 9.37 2.36 20.53
CA TYR A 364 8.22 3.26 20.45
C TYR A 364 8.65 4.71 20.32
N TYR A 365 7.93 5.46 19.47
CA TYR A 365 8.03 6.92 19.39
C TYR A 365 6.65 7.57 19.23
N GLY A 366 6.51 8.82 19.69
CA GLY A 366 5.27 9.57 19.58
C GLY A 366 5.53 11.01 19.18
N LEU A 367 4.69 11.53 18.29
CA LEU A 367 4.78 12.87 17.71
C LEU A 367 3.58 13.71 18.17
N LEU A 368 3.84 14.80 18.89
CA LEU A 368 2.83 15.79 19.25
C LEU A 368 2.93 16.98 18.30
N ASN A 369 1.81 17.33 17.68
CA ASN A 369 1.69 18.53 16.87
C ASN A 369 0.55 19.40 17.41
N ALA A 370 0.69 20.70 17.33
CA ALA A 370 -0.35 21.65 17.73
C ALA A 370 -0.47 22.80 16.72
N LYS A 371 -1.67 23.38 16.66
CA LYS A 371 -1.97 24.53 15.80
C LYS A 371 -2.97 25.43 16.53
N VAL A 372 -2.76 26.73 16.43
CA VAL A 372 -3.72 27.75 16.85
C VAL A 372 -4.03 28.60 15.63
N SER A 373 -5.31 28.88 15.37
CA SER A 373 -5.73 29.73 14.28
C SER A 373 -6.85 30.68 14.67
N ALA A 374 -6.80 31.90 14.13
CA ALA A 374 -7.81 32.92 14.26
C ALA A 374 -8.28 33.36 12.86
N THR A 375 -9.58 33.38 12.63
CA THR A 375 -10.21 33.78 11.37
C THR A 375 -11.05 35.03 11.59
N LYS A 376 -10.88 36.01 10.69
CA LYS A 376 -11.74 37.17 10.53
C LYS A 376 -12.11 37.33 9.07
N ASP A 377 -13.40 37.33 8.77
CA ASP A 377 -13.92 37.35 7.40
C ASP A 377 -13.24 36.27 6.52
N PHE A 378 -12.49 36.69 5.49
CA PHE A 378 -11.78 35.80 4.58
C PHE A 378 -10.31 35.56 4.94
N ILE A 379 -9.81 36.16 6.03
CA ILE A 379 -8.42 36.06 6.46
C ILE A 379 -8.31 35.06 7.62
N THR A 380 -7.40 34.09 7.50
CA THR A 380 -7.03 33.20 8.60
C THR A 380 -5.55 33.34 8.92
N PHE A 381 -5.25 33.67 10.17
CA PHE A 381 -3.90 33.61 10.73
C PHE A 381 -3.71 32.33 11.51
N ALA A 382 -2.60 31.61 11.30
CA ALA A 382 -2.34 30.36 12.00
C ALA A 382 -0.86 30.24 12.40
N ILE A 383 -0.64 29.69 13.59
CA ILE A 383 0.68 29.29 14.10
C ILE A 383 0.60 27.81 14.41
N TRP A 384 1.64 27.05 14.03
CA TRP A 384 1.71 25.62 14.31
C TRP A 384 3.10 25.19 14.74
N ALA A 385 3.15 24.15 15.54
CA ALA A 385 4.38 23.45 15.92
C ALA A 385 4.24 21.97 15.63
N LYS A 386 5.29 21.36 15.10
CA LYS A 386 5.35 19.92 14.80
C LYS A 386 6.41 19.26 15.65
N ASN A 387 6.19 17.99 15.98
CA ASN A 387 7.09 17.19 16.79
C ASN A 387 7.52 17.88 18.09
N MET A 388 6.54 18.40 18.84
CA MET A 388 6.80 19.10 20.11
C MET A 388 7.40 18.18 21.20
N THR A 389 7.30 16.87 21.02
CA THR A 389 7.95 15.86 21.88
C THR A 389 9.44 15.70 21.63
N GLY A 390 9.97 16.28 20.52
CA GLY A 390 11.37 16.09 20.12
C GLY A 390 11.73 14.64 19.85
N ALA A 391 10.73 13.82 19.42
CA ALA A 391 10.96 12.39 19.19
C ALA A 391 11.83 12.16 17.95
N ASP A 392 12.87 11.34 18.12
CA ASP A 392 13.68 10.85 17.01
C ASP A 392 12.99 9.64 16.37
N SER A 393 12.65 9.78 15.09
CA SER A 393 12.17 8.67 14.26
C SER A 393 13.20 8.39 13.17
N VAL A 394 13.76 7.18 13.16
CA VAL A 394 14.76 6.79 12.16
C VAL A 394 14.03 6.25 10.94
N SER A 395 14.32 6.80 9.76
CA SER A 395 13.87 6.20 8.51
C SER A 395 14.73 4.98 8.16
N TYR A 396 14.15 4.03 7.43
CA TYR A 396 14.84 2.80 7.00
C TYR A 396 16.16 3.05 6.25
N THR A 397 16.27 4.15 5.53
CA THR A 397 17.51 4.56 4.83
C THR A 397 18.65 4.87 5.79
N HIS A 398 18.37 5.44 6.97
CA HIS A 398 19.38 5.73 7.99
C HIS A 398 19.94 4.46 8.64
N LEU A 399 19.11 3.45 8.88
CA LEU A 399 19.55 2.15 9.41
C LEU A 399 20.49 1.43 8.44
N ARG A 400 20.28 1.54 7.12
CA ARG A 400 21.20 1.00 6.12
C ARG A 400 22.54 1.70 6.12
N ALA A 401 22.58 3.00 6.27
CA ALA A 401 23.83 3.76 6.33
C ALA A 401 24.69 3.39 7.55
N HIS A 402 24.08 3.12 8.70
CA HIS A 402 24.77 2.65 9.90
C HIS A 402 25.30 1.21 9.78
N GLU A 403 24.56 0.33 9.10
CA GLU A 403 25.01 -1.06 8.90
C GLU A 403 26.20 -1.17 7.94
N THR A 404 26.27 -0.33 6.90
CA THR A 404 27.41 -0.31 5.97
C THR A 404 28.70 0.21 6.63
N VAL A 405 28.60 0.98 7.70
CA VAL A 405 29.78 1.46 8.46
C VAL A 405 30.30 0.41 9.44
N LEU A 406 29.43 -0.49 9.95
CA LEU A 406 29.81 -1.54 10.88
C LEU A 406 30.39 -2.80 10.20
N ASP A 407 30.08 -3.03 8.92
CA ASP A 407 30.61 -4.16 8.15
C ASP A 407 31.97 -3.86 7.46
N LEU A 408 32.55 -2.68 7.70
CA LEU A 408 33.83 -2.23 7.15
C LEU A 408 34.97 -2.14 8.19
N VAL A 409 34.78 -2.70 9.40
CA VAL A 409 35.83 -2.82 10.43
C VAL A 409 36.26 -4.28 10.59
#